data_ae874cf21e562ad0303aa7a375ae7e2e
#
_entry.id   ae874cf21e562ad0303aa7a375ae7e2e
#
_cell.length_a   1.000
_cell.length_b   1.000
_cell.length_c   1.000
_cell.angle_alpha   90.00
_cell.angle_beta   90.00
_cell.angle_gamma   90.00
#
_symmetry.space_group_name_H-M   'P 1'
#
loop_
_entity.id
_entity.type
_entity.pdbx_description
1 polymer ?
#
loop_
_entity_poly.entity_id
_entity_poly.type
_entity_poly.pdbx_seq_one_letter_code
_entity_poly.pdbx_strand_id
1 'polypeptide(L)'
;MRLARITGMSVDFVRDVLVPDGGGGTLHVDYLLLTPQGVLIIDLRDVTGNVFGSDAMTEWTVMDDARRFTFGNPQAGLYDRIAAVKAIVGNGEEIPVEGRVIFTRRANFPKGMPRLTLSEESLDGEFVHADRAQSEAAVEAWREAWQRLRSVLRPSNFSSAG
;
A
#
# COMPACT_ATOMS: atom_id res chain seq x y z
N MET A 1 -13.61 3.85 4.75
CA MET A 1 -13.13 2.67 4.02
C MET A 1 -13.12 1.45 4.91
N ARG A 2 -13.48 0.30 4.39
CA ARG A 2 -13.54 -0.93 5.18
C ARG A 2 -12.17 -1.56 5.34
N LEU A 3 -11.54 -1.24 6.43
CA LEU A 3 -10.21 -1.74 6.78
C LEU A 3 -10.15 -3.26 6.93
N ALA A 4 -11.27 -3.85 7.35
CA ALA A 4 -11.36 -5.30 7.57
C ALA A 4 -11.03 -6.12 6.32
N ARG A 5 -11.35 -5.59 5.13
CA ARG A 5 -11.05 -6.30 3.88
C ARG A 5 -9.55 -6.31 3.58
N ILE A 6 -8.90 -5.19 3.83
CA ILE A 6 -7.44 -5.06 3.65
C ILE A 6 -6.71 -5.91 4.67
N THR A 7 -7.04 -5.75 5.95
CA THR A 7 -6.35 -6.47 7.03
C THR A 7 -6.68 -7.96 7.04
N GLY A 8 -7.84 -8.35 6.51
CA GLY A 8 -8.22 -9.76 6.40
C GLY A 8 -7.35 -10.57 5.46
N MET A 9 -6.57 -9.92 4.57
CA MET A 9 -5.62 -10.61 3.69
C MET A 9 -4.30 -10.91 4.40
N SER A 10 -4.09 -10.39 5.59
CA SER A 10 -2.80 -10.43 6.26
C SER A 10 -2.77 -11.38 7.43
N VAL A 11 -1.59 -11.91 7.71
CA VAL A 11 -1.28 -12.65 8.93
C VAL A 11 -1.00 -11.68 10.07
N ASP A 12 -0.36 -10.57 9.76
CA ASP A 12 -0.09 -9.47 10.67
C ASP A 12 -0.07 -8.17 9.89
N PHE A 13 -0.34 -7.07 10.56
CA PHE A 13 -0.30 -5.76 9.91
C PHE A 13 0.00 -4.66 10.92
N VAL A 14 0.50 -3.54 10.41
CA VAL A 14 0.60 -2.27 11.12
C VAL A 14 0.04 -1.18 10.24
N ARG A 15 -0.44 -0.11 10.84
CA ARG A 15 -1.00 1.03 10.11
C ARG A 15 -0.49 2.34 10.66
N ASP A 16 -0.53 3.38 9.81
CA ASP A 16 -0.14 4.75 10.18
C ASP A 16 1.23 4.78 10.84
N VAL A 17 2.23 4.28 10.13
CA VAL A 17 3.59 4.17 10.63
C VAL A 17 4.57 4.98 9.79
N LEU A 18 5.70 5.32 10.39
CA LEU A 18 6.83 5.93 9.71
C LEU A 18 7.92 4.88 9.52
N VAL A 19 8.38 4.75 8.28
CA VAL A 19 9.44 3.85 7.89
C VAL A 19 10.70 4.66 7.63
N PRO A 20 11.85 4.30 8.23
CA PRO A 20 13.11 4.98 7.93
C PRO A 20 13.46 4.85 6.45
N ASP A 21 13.89 5.95 5.83
CA ASP A 21 14.25 5.96 4.41
C ASP A 21 15.72 5.66 4.14
N GLY A 22 16.51 5.47 5.19
CA GLY A 22 17.94 5.21 5.07
C GLY A 22 18.81 6.45 4.92
N GLY A 23 18.21 7.63 4.74
CA GLY A 23 18.91 8.89 4.58
C GLY A 23 18.69 9.89 5.72
N GLY A 24 18.20 9.41 6.86
CA GLY A 24 17.91 10.24 8.03
C GLY A 24 16.48 10.74 8.09
N GLY A 25 15.67 10.49 7.07
CA GLY A 25 14.25 10.84 7.04
C GLY A 25 13.36 9.63 7.24
N THR A 26 12.06 9.88 7.14
CA THR A 26 11.04 8.82 7.26
C THR A 26 9.99 8.99 6.17
N LEU A 27 9.30 7.88 5.86
CA LEU A 27 8.18 7.85 4.93
C LEU A 27 6.95 7.34 5.67
N HIS A 28 5.83 8.05 5.52
CA HIS A 28 4.56 7.61 6.07
C HIS A 28 3.98 6.47 5.23
N VAL A 29 3.50 5.42 5.89
CA VAL A 29 2.83 4.29 5.25
C VAL A 29 1.48 4.10 5.92
N ASP A 30 0.41 4.06 5.11
CA ASP A 30 -0.94 3.86 5.62
C ASP A 30 -1.11 2.44 6.19
N TYR A 31 -0.69 1.43 5.44
CA TYR A 31 -0.73 0.03 5.86
C TYR A 31 0.48 -0.74 5.38
N LEU A 32 1.06 -1.52 6.30
CA LEU A 32 2.04 -2.56 5.99
C LEU A 32 1.43 -3.89 6.40
N LEU A 33 1.33 -4.80 5.46
CA LEU A 33 0.73 -6.11 5.68
C LEU A 33 1.76 -7.21 5.46
N LEU A 34 1.77 -8.20 6.34
CA LEU A 34 2.47 -9.46 6.09
C LEU A 34 1.45 -10.45 5.53
N THR A 35 1.61 -10.82 4.27
CA THR A 35 0.69 -11.69 3.55
C THR A 35 1.41 -12.94 3.07
N PRO A 36 0.68 -13.99 2.64
CA PRO A 36 1.30 -15.16 2.03
C PRO A 36 2.12 -14.84 0.77
N GLN A 37 1.92 -13.68 0.15
CA GLN A 37 2.68 -13.25 -1.01
C GLN A 37 3.85 -12.33 -0.67
N GLY A 38 4.07 -12.03 0.60
CA GLY A 38 5.13 -11.15 1.07
C GLY A 38 4.60 -9.94 1.81
N VAL A 39 5.45 -8.92 1.94
CA VAL A 39 5.06 -7.63 2.53
C VAL A 39 4.35 -6.78 1.49
N LEU A 40 3.19 -6.28 1.83
CA LEU A 40 2.39 -5.42 0.97
C LEU A 40 2.26 -4.04 1.60
N ILE A 41 2.66 -3.03 0.85
CA ILE A 41 2.53 -1.63 1.23
C ILE A 41 1.27 -1.07 0.58
N ILE A 42 0.39 -0.47 1.37
CA ILE A 42 -0.85 0.12 0.87
C ILE A 42 -0.78 1.64 1.05
N ASP A 43 -0.95 2.36 -0.06
CA ASP A 43 -1.22 3.79 -0.09
C ASP A 43 -2.72 3.95 -0.36
N LEU A 44 -3.42 4.50 0.61
CA LEU A 44 -4.87 4.56 0.58
C LEU A 44 -5.34 5.93 0.15
N ARG A 45 -6.18 5.99 -0.91
CA ARG A 45 -6.72 7.23 -1.45
C ARG A 45 -8.24 7.22 -1.42
N ASP A 46 -8.81 8.09 -0.58
CA ASP A 46 -10.25 8.28 -0.52
C ASP A 46 -10.63 9.48 -1.40
N VAL A 47 -10.95 9.17 -2.65
CA VAL A 47 -11.23 10.17 -3.68
C VAL A 47 -12.60 9.86 -4.28
N THR A 48 -13.43 10.90 -4.43
CA THR A 48 -14.71 10.80 -5.10
C THR A 48 -14.65 11.48 -6.47
N GLY A 49 -15.03 10.77 -7.50
CA GLY A 49 -15.13 11.31 -8.85
C GLY A 49 -14.34 10.52 -9.88
N ASN A 50 -14.20 11.11 -11.07
CA ASN A 50 -13.47 10.51 -12.17
C ASN A 50 -12.00 10.89 -12.09
N VAL A 51 -11.13 9.89 -12.04
CA VAL A 51 -9.69 10.08 -11.95
C VAL A 51 -9.07 9.85 -13.32
N PHE A 52 -8.27 10.80 -13.76
CA PHE A 52 -7.54 10.74 -15.02
C PHE A 52 -6.04 10.80 -14.70
N GLY A 53 -5.35 9.73 -14.97
CA GLY A 53 -3.92 9.64 -14.71
C GLY A 53 -3.26 8.56 -15.55
N SER A 54 -1.95 8.66 -15.67
CA SER A 54 -1.14 7.65 -16.33
C SER A 54 0.23 7.59 -15.66
N ASP A 55 0.99 6.54 -15.99
CA ASP A 55 2.32 6.33 -15.43
C ASP A 55 3.27 7.51 -15.74
N ALA A 56 3.12 8.11 -16.91
CA ALA A 56 4.00 9.20 -17.36
C ALA A 56 3.61 10.58 -16.83
N MET A 57 2.43 10.74 -16.24
CA MET A 57 1.96 12.03 -15.77
C MET A 57 2.48 12.33 -14.37
N THR A 58 2.96 13.54 -14.15
CA THR A 58 3.43 13.99 -12.82
C THR A 58 2.27 14.30 -11.88
N GLU A 59 1.12 14.69 -12.44
CA GLU A 59 -0.09 14.96 -11.68
C GLU A 59 -1.27 14.24 -12.29
N TRP A 60 -2.16 13.77 -11.43
CA TRP A 60 -3.42 13.18 -11.84
C TRP A 60 -4.57 14.13 -11.53
N THR A 61 -5.61 14.10 -12.34
CA THR A 61 -6.75 15.00 -12.23
C THR A 61 -7.98 14.26 -11.76
N VAL A 62 -8.73 14.89 -10.85
CA VAL A 62 -10.02 14.39 -10.38
C VAL A 62 -11.12 15.35 -10.82
N MET A 63 -12.16 14.81 -11.44
CA MET A 63 -13.35 15.55 -11.85
C MET A 63 -14.54 15.01 -11.08
N ASP A 64 -15.13 15.85 -10.23
CA ASP A 64 -16.31 15.51 -9.44
C ASP A 64 -17.35 16.61 -9.63
N ASP A 65 -18.41 16.31 -10.38
CA ASP A 65 -19.42 17.26 -10.81
C ASP A 65 -18.78 18.49 -11.46
N ALA A 66 -18.98 19.69 -10.88
CA ALA A 66 -18.38 20.92 -11.39
C ALA A 66 -16.97 21.20 -10.83
N ARG A 67 -16.47 20.32 -9.97
CA ARG A 67 -15.19 20.53 -9.30
C ARG A 67 -14.09 19.77 -10.00
N ARG A 68 -12.93 20.42 -10.06
CA ARG A 68 -11.72 19.82 -10.63
C ARG A 68 -10.55 20.11 -9.71
N PHE A 69 -9.78 19.10 -9.39
CA PHE A 69 -8.54 19.27 -8.63
C PHE A 69 -7.50 18.26 -9.10
N THR A 70 -6.25 18.51 -8.74
CA THR A 70 -5.14 17.62 -9.08
C THR A 70 -4.43 17.16 -7.82
N PHE A 71 -3.77 16.03 -7.93
CA PHE A 71 -2.85 15.54 -6.91
C PHE A 71 -1.64 14.89 -7.59
N GLY A 72 -0.52 14.84 -6.88
CA GLY A 72 0.70 14.25 -7.44
C GLY A 72 0.52 12.77 -7.73
N ASN A 73 1.11 12.30 -8.84
CA ASN A 73 1.15 10.88 -9.17
C ASN A 73 1.75 10.10 -7.99
N PRO A 74 1.00 9.17 -7.38
CA PRO A 74 1.46 8.49 -6.17
C PRO A 74 2.49 7.37 -6.42
N GLN A 75 2.79 7.06 -7.67
CA GLN A 75 3.65 5.91 -8.01
C GLN A 75 5.09 6.10 -7.53
N ALA A 76 5.66 7.29 -7.72
CA ALA A 76 7.05 7.55 -7.30
C ALA A 76 7.21 7.39 -5.78
N GLY A 77 6.30 7.95 -5.00
CA GLY A 77 6.32 7.79 -3.55
C GLY A 77 6.11 6.35 -3.10
N LEU A 78 5.31 5.60 -3.84
CA LEU A 78 5.11 4.18 -3.56
C LEU A 78 6.40 3.38 -3.80
N TYR A 79 7.12 3.65 -4.90
CA TYR A 79 8.41 3.01 -5.17
C TYR A 79 9.44 3.35 -4.09
N ASP A 80 9.46 4.58 -3.59
CA ASP A 80 10.35 4.98 -2.51
C ASP A 80 10.08 4.16 -1.24
N ARG A 81 8.82 3.92 -0.93
CA ARG A 81 8.42 3.12 0.23
C ARG A 81 8.78 1.65 0.06
N ILE A 82 8.59 1.12 -1.13
CA ILE A 82 8.99 -0.26 -1.45
C ILE A 82 10.50 -0.42 -1.25
N ALA A 83 11.30 0.52 -1.77
CA ALA A 83 12.74 0.48 -1.63
C ALA A 83 13.19 0.55 -0.17
N ALA A 84 12.56 1.44 0.62
CA ALA A 84 12.88 1.57 2.03
C ALA A 84 12.59 0.28 2.81
N VAL A 85 11.45 -0.35 2.56
CA VAL A 85 11.09 -1.61 3.21
C VAL A 85 12.01 -2.74 2.77
N LYS A 86 12.32 -2.85 1.47
CA LYS A 86 13.26 -3.85 0.96
C LYS A 86 14.63 -3.76 1.63
N ALA A 87 15.12 -2.56 1.84
CA ALA A 87 16.42 -2.36 2.50
C ALA A 87 16.42 -2.89 3.93
N ILE A 88 15.29 -2.79 4.62
CA ILE A 88 15.17 -3.27 6.00
C ILE A 88 15.01 -4.78 6.07
N VAL A 89 14.21 -5.39 5.18
CA VAL A 89 13.95 -6.83 5.22
C VAL A 89 14.98 -7.67 4.48
N GLY A 90 15.98 -7.04 3.88
CA GLY A 90 17.09 -7.77 3.25
C GLY A 90 17.03 -7.85 1.74
N ASN A 91 16.77 -6.70 1.08
CA ASN A 91 16.77 -6.54 -0.38
C ASN A 91 15.72 -7.37 -1.12
N GLY A 92 14.74 -7.93 -0.40
CA GLY A 92 13.65 -8.67 -1.02
C GLY A 92 14.00 -10.06 -1.53
N GLU A 93 15.22 -10.54 -1.33
CA GLU A 93 15.61 -11.89 -1.77
C GLU A 93 14.89 -12.98 -0.98
N GLU A 94 14.71 -12.74 0.32
CA GLU A 94 14.06 -13.69 1.22
C GLU A 94 12.55 -13.46 1.32
N ILE A 95 12.10 -12.21 1.11
CA ILE A 95 10.72 -11.84 1.26
C ILE A 95 10.33 -10.85 0.17
N PRO A 96 9.34 -11.18 -0.66
CA PRO A 96 8.84 -10.22 -1.66
C PRO A 96 8.25 -8.99 -0.99
N VAL A 97 8.47 -7.82 -1.61
CA VAL A 97 7.89 -6.57 -1.17
C VAL A 97 7.17 -5.93 -2.35
N GLU A 98 5.89 -5.69 -2.21
CA GLU A 98 5.08 -5.05 -3.23
C GLU A 98 4.31 -3.89 -2.62
N GLY A 99 3.78 -3.03 -3.48
CA GLY A 99 2.95 -1.92 -3.06
C GLY A 99 1.82 -1.68 -4.02
N ARG A 100 0.73 -1.13 -3.51
CA ARG A 100 -0.43 -0.72 -4.32
C ARG A 100 -1.01 0.58 -3.78
N VAL A 101 -1.47 1.40 -4.71
CA VAL A 101 -2.32 2.56 -4.41
C VAL A 101 -3.76 2.07 -4.52
N ILE A 102 -4.51 2.17 -3.44
CA ILE A 102 -5.89 1.68 -3.41
C ILE A 102 -6.83 2.86 -3.31
N PHE A 103 -7.74 2.95 -4.30
CA PHE A 103 -8.77 3.96 -4.34
C PHE A 103 -10.08 3.39 -3.82
N THR A 104 -10.83 4.22 -3.08
CA THR A 104 -12.14 3.84 -2.58
C THR A 104 -13.15 3.68 -3.71
N ARG A 105 -14.33 3.12 -3.39
CA ARG A 105 -15.37 2.83 -4.36
C ARG A 105 -15.91 4.04 -5.13
N ARG A 106 -15.74 5.24 -4.57
CA ARG A 106 -16.26 6.47 -5.17
C ARG A 106 -15.39 7.00 -6.29
N ALA A 107 -14.19 6.44 -6.44
CA ALA A 107 -13.28 6.80 -7.53
C ALA A 107 -13.56 5.92 -8.74
N ASN A 108 -13.62 6.56 -9.92
CA ASN A 108 -13.80 5.88 -11.20
C ASN A 108 -12.60 6.24 -12.09
N PHE A 109 -12.22 5.31 -12.97
CA PHE A 109 -11.11 5.51 -13.88
C PHE A 109 -11.60 5.32 -15.32
N PRO A 110 -12.23 6.34 -15.94
CA PRO A 110 -12.86 6.18 -17.26
C PRO A 110 -11.86 5.85 -18.38
N LYS A 111 -10.61 6.22 -18.22
CA LYS A 111 -9.52 5.94 -19.19
C LYS A 111 -8.62 4.79 -18.77
N GLY A 112 -9.01 4.03 -17.74
CA GLY A 112 -8.23 2.93 -17.23
C GLY A 112 -7.37 3.29 -16.03
N MET A 113 -6.95 2.28 -15.31
CA MET A 113 -6.12 2.43 -14.12
C MET A 113 -4.64 2.44 -14.46
N PRO A 114 -3.87 3.39 -13.89
CA PRO A 114 -2.41 3.33 -13.98
C PRO A 114 -1.83 2.10 -13.28
N ARG A 115 -0.56 1.83 -13.51
CA ARG A 115 0.14 0.71 -12.86
C ARG A 115 0.11 0.84 -11.34
N LEU A 116 0.10 -0.28 -10.65
CA LEU A 116 0.14 -0.39 -9.19
C LEU A 116 -1.07 0.22 -8.50
N THR A 117 -2.15 0.46 -9.25
CA THR A 117 -3.36 1.10 -8.77
C THR A 117 -4.51 0.08 -8.81
N LEU A 118 -5.25 0.01 -7.72
CA LEU A 118 -6.41 -0.86 -7.61
C LEU A 118 -7.59 -0.11 -7.03
N SER A 119 -8.80 -0.50 -7.41
CA SER A 119 -9.98 -0.13 -6.67
C SER A 119 -10.12 -1.05 -5.45
N GLU A 120 -10.82 -0.58 -4.44
CA GLU A 120 -11.15 -1.39 -3.27
C GLU A 120 -11.81 -2.71 -3.66
N GLU A 121 -12.61 -2.70 -4.73
CA GLU A 121 -13.31 -3.88 -5.21
C GLU A 121 -12.41 -4.91 -5.88
N SER A 122 -11.28 -4.47 -6.43
CA SER A 122 -10.34 -5.34 -7.15
C SER A 122 -9.35 -6.07 -6.26
N LEU A 123 -9.32 -5.78 -4.97
CA LEU A 123 -8.39 -6.41 -4.03
C LEU A 123 -8.46 -7.92 -4.04
N ASP A 124 -9.66 -8.47 -4.04
CA ASP A 124 -9.86 -9.92 -3.97
C ASP A 124 -9.38 -10.64 -5.22
N GLY A 125 -9.34 -9.95 -6.36
CA GLY A 125 -8.83 -10.53 -7.61
C GLY A 125 -7.31 -10.51 -7.71
N GLU A 126 -6.66 -9.56 -7.05
CA GLU A 126 -5.20 -9.40 -7.09
C GLU A 126 -4.50 -10.25 -6.02
N PHE A 127 -5.09 -10.37 -4.84
CA PHE A 127 -4.47 -11.05 -3.70
C PHE A 127 -5.35 -12.21 -3.24
N VAL A 128 -4.72 -13.36 -3.07
CA VAL A 128 -5.42 -14.59 -2.69
C VAL A 128 -5.62 -14.63 -1.18
N HIS A 129 -6.83 -14.98 -0.78
CA HIS A 129 -7.14 -15.29 0.61
C HIS A 129 -6.91 -16.77 0.84
N ALA A 130 -5.89 -17.11 1.64
CA ALA A 130 -5.70 -18.46 2.14
C ALA A 130 -6.35 -18.57 3.52
N ASP A 131 -6.63 -19.79 3.96
CA ASP A 131 -7.07 -19.98 5.34
C ASP A 131 -5.94 -19.56 6.30
N ARG A 132 -6.28 -19.32 7.57
CA ARG A 132 -5.33 -18.81 8.53
C ARG A 132 -4.12 -19.72 8.75
N ALA A 133 -4.34 -21.01 8.82
CA ALA A 133 -3.26 -21.97 9.03
C ALA A 133 -2.29 -22.00 7.84
N GLN A 134 -2.84 -21.99 6.62
CA GLN A 134 -2.03 -21.93 5.40
C GLN A 134 -1.26 -20.62 5.31
N SER A 135 -1.90 -19.51 5.66
CA SER A 135 -1.27 -18.20 5.63
C SER A 135 -0.12 -18.09 6.64
N GLU A 136 -0.32 -18.59 7.85
CA GLU A 136 0.74 -18.58 8.87
C GLU A 136 1.91 -19.48 8.47
N ALA A 137 1.66 -20.64 7.88
CA ALA A 137 2.71 -21.51 7.38
C ALA A 137 3.51 -20.85 6.27
N ALA A 138 2.84 -20.15 5.35
CA ALA A 138 3.48 -19.48 4.23
C ALA A 138 4.42 -18.35 4.68
N VAL A 139 4.12 -17.65 5.77
CA VAL A 139 4.92 -16.52 6.24
C VAL A 139 5.97 -16.90 7.29
N GLU A 140 6.01 -18.15 7.71
CA GLU A 140 6.89 -18.59 8.80
C GLU A 140 8.36 -18.27 8.50
N ALA A 141 8.80 -18.47 7.28
CA ALA A 141 10.17 -18.16 6.85
C ALA A 141 10.48 -16.66 6.90
N TRP A 142 9.46 -15.81 6.95
CA TRP A 142 9.61 -14.35 6.90
C TRP A 142 9.42 -13.67 8.26
N ARG A 143 9.12 -14.42 9.30
CA ARG A 143 8.81 -13.87 10.61
C ARG A 143 9.93 -13.02 11.18
N GLU A 144 11.17 -13.50 11.06
CA GLU A 144 12.32 -12.78 11.56
C GLU A 144 12.52 -11.43 10.84
N ALA A 145 12.43 -11.45 9.51
CA ALA A 145 12.52 -10.23 8.71
C ALA A 145 11.38 -9.26 9.04
N TRP A 146 10.17 -9.77 9.22
CA TRP A 146 9.01 -8.96 9.59
C TRP A 146 9.20 -8.32 10.97
N GLN A 147 9.70 -9.05 11.96
CA GLN A 147 9.97 -8.50 13.28
C GLN A 147 11.07 -7.44 13.24
N ARG A 148 12.08 -7.64 12.42
CA ARG A 148 13.13 -6.64 12.19
C ARG A 148 12.54 -5.35 11.62
N LEU A 149 11.63 -5.46 10.67
CA LEU A 149 10.92 -4.30 10.12
C LEU A 149 10.12 -3.62 11.22
N ARG A 150 9.29 -4.35 11.94
CA ARG A 150 8.45 -3.76 12.99
C ARG A 150 9.25 -3.03 14.06
N SER A 151 10.45 -3.51 14.37
CA SER A 151 11.30 -2.94 15.42
C SER A 151 11.80 -1.53 15.10
N VAL A 152 11.85 -1.14 13.83
CA VAL A 152 12.32 0.18 13.40
C VAL A 152 11.19 1.15 13.03
N LEU A 153 9.95 0.68 13.05
CA LEU A 153 8.80 1.53 12.74
C LEU A 153 8.46 2.44 13.91
N ARG A 154 7.95 3.62 13.59
CA ARG A 154 7.45 4.57 14.58
C ARG A 154 6.00 4.91 14.26
N PRO A 155 5.16 5.20 15.28
CA PRO A 155 3.81 5.69 15.02
C PRO A 155 3.86 7.01 14.26
N SER A 156 2.97 7.17 13.28
CA SER A 156 2.80 8.44 12.60
C SER A 156 1.84 9.32 13.39
N ASN A 157 2.15 10.63 13.46
CA ASN A 157 1.25 11.61 14.05
C ASN A 157 0.13 12.00 13.07
N PHE A 158 0.24 11.57 11.82
CA PHE A 158 -0.80 11.79 10.82
C PHE A 158 -1.67 10.55 10.76
N SER A 159 -2.94 10.68 11.16
CA SER A 159 -3.88 9.62 10.87
C SER A 159 -4.32 9.77 9.42
N SER A 160 -4.32 8.68 8.66
CA SER A 160 -4.98 8.70 7.36
C SER A 160 -6.44 9.03 7.61
N ALA A 161 -6.90 10.13 7.01
CA ALA A 161 -8.29 10.53 7.10
C ALA A 161 -9.13 9.51 6.33
N GLY A 162 -9.68 8.59 7.02
CA GLY A 162 -10.47 7.56 6.36
C GLY A 162 -11.69 7.22 7.10
#